data_7cfc9cd222fc62d2b52538f1158637c4
#
_entry.id   7cfc9cd222fc62d2b52538f1158637c4
#
_cell.length_a   1.000
_cell.length_b   1.000
_cell.length_c   1.000
_cell.angle_alpha   90.00
_cell.angle_beta   90.00
_cell.angle_gamma   90.00
#
_symmetry.space_group_name_H-M   'P 1'
#
loop_
_entity.id
_entity.type
_entity.pdbx_description
1 polymer ?
#
loop_
_entity_poly.entity_id
_entity_poly.type
_entity_poly.pdbx_seq_one_letter_code
_entity_poly.pdbx_strand_id
1 'polypeptide(L)'
;MTELLYFTADFCGVCSQQKPVIEEIEEETNINVKTIDVEENAELANQYNVQSLPQMVLKENDQVEQKFTGLTHKHKIVEATNPTTA
;
A
#
# COMPACT_ATOMS: atom_id res chain seq x y z
N MET A 1 -2.65 -5.24 -14.50
CA MET A 1 -2.73 -5.95 -13.23
C MET A 1 -2.48 -4.98 -12.09
N THR A 2 -3.36 -4.99 -11.11
CA THR A 2 -3.30 -4.02 -10.01
C THR A 2 -2.46 -4.55 -8.87
N GLU A 3 -1.53 -3.73 -8.39
CA GLU A 3 -0.61 -4.11 -7.34
C GLU A 3 -0.60 -3.03 -6.26
N LEU A 4 -0.58 -3.44 -5.01
CA LEU A 4 -0.47 -2.51 -3.89
C LEU A 4 0.78 -2.85 -3.10
N LEU A 5 1.71 -1.91 -3.03
CA LEU A 5 2.92 -2.06 -2.23
C LEU A 5 2.65 -1.43 -0.87
N TYR A 6 2.75 -2.24 0.16
CA TYR A 6 2.53 -1.77 1.53
C TYR A 6 3.87 -1.73 2.26
N PHE A 7 4.35 -0.51 2.48
CA PHE A 7 5.62 -0.29 3.17
C PHE A 7 5.38 -0.15 4.66
N THR A 8 6.09 -0.96 5.44
CA THR A 8 5.92 -1.04 6.88
C THR A 8 7.27 -1.24 7.56
N ALA A 9 7.28 -1.22 8.89
CA ALA A 9 8.45 -1.52 9.70
C ALA A 9 8.02 -1.93 11.10
N ASP A 10 8.86 -2.68 11.78
CA ASP A 10 8.56 -3.16 13.13
C ASP A 10 8.39 -2.02 14.13
N PHE A 11 9.10 -0.93 13.92
CA PHE A 11 9.04 0.22 14.85
C PHE A 11 7.83 1.13 14.61
N CYS A 12 7.01 0.81 13.64
CA CYS A 12 5.88 1.67 13.27
C CYS A 12 4.60 1.23 13.98
N GLY A 13 4.20 1.98 15.00
CA GLY A 13 2.99 1.66 15.76
C GLY A 13 1.72 1.78 14.94
N VAL A 14 1.65 2.78 14.06
CA VAL A 14 0.47 2.99 13.22
C VAL A 14 0.33 1.88 12.18
N CYS A 15 1.45 1.30 11.76
CA CYS A 15 1.42 0.21 10.79
C CYS A 15 0.64 -1.00 11.31
N SER A 16 0.64 -1.22 12.62
CA SER A 16 -0.13 -2.32 13.20
C SER A 16 -1.62 -2.12 13.02
N GLN A 17 -2.07 -0.88 12.92
CA GLN A 17 -3.47 -0.57 12.66
C GLN A 17 -3.81 -0.66 11.18
N GLN A 18 -2.82 -0.44 10.33
CA GLN A 18 -3.01 -0.55 8.89
C GLN A 18 -3.07 -2.00 8.43
N LYS A 19 -2.39 -2.88 9.13
CA LYS A 19 -2.27 -4.28 8.72
C LYS A 19 -3.61 -4.98 8.50
N PRO A 20 -4.59 -4.89 9.41
CA PRO A 20 -5.88 -5.56 9.18
C PRO A 20 -6.58 -5.03 7.94
N VAL A 21 -6.44 -3.75 7.64
CA VAL A 21 -7.04 -3.15 6.45
C VAL A 21 -6.41 -3.78 5.19
N ILE A 22 -5.10 -3.94 5.21
CA ILE A 22 -4.39 -4.53 4.07
C ILE A 22 -4.81 -6.00 3.89
N GLU A 23 -4.97 -6.73 4.99
CA GLU A 23 -5.40 -8.12 4.93
C GLU A 23 -6.81 -8.24 4.35
N GLU A 24 -7.70 -7.32 4.70
CA GLU A 24 -9.05 -7.31 4.12
C GLU A 24 -9.00 -7.06 2.62
N ILE A 25 -8.15 -6.16 2.18
CA ILE A 25 -8.00 -5.89 0.76
C ILE A 25 -7.54 -7.14 0.02
N GLU A 26 -6.57 -7.85 0.58
CA GLU A 26 -6.10 -9.10 -0.02
C GLU A 26 -7.21 -10.14 -0.15
N GLU A 27 -8.05 -10.25 0.88
CA GLU A 27 -9.10 -11.25 0.92
C GLU A 27 -10.28 -10.90 0.05
N GLU A 28 -10.62 -9.62 -0.04
CA GLU A 28 -11.86 -9.19 -0.67
C GLU A 28 -11.71 -8.72 -2.11
N THR A 29 -10.48 -8.53 -2.57
CA THR A 29 -10.23 -8.01 -3.91
C THR A 29 -9.21 -8.86 -4.63
N ASN A 30 -9.03 -8.58 -5.93
CA ASN A 30 -8.01 -9.21 -6.74
C ASN A 30 -6.72 -8.40 -6.79
N ILE A 31 -6.60 -7.42 -5.92
CA ILE A 31 -5.39 -6.61 -5.85
C ILE A 31 -4.24 -7.46 -5.32
N ASN A 32 -3.12 -7.44 -6.03
CA ASN A 32 -1.93 -8.16 -5.60
C ASN A 32 -1.19 -7.31 -4.58
N VAL A 33 -1.21 -7.73 -3.33
CA VAL A 33 -0.59 -6.96 -2.24
C VAL A 33 0.79 -7.50 -1.93
N LYS A 34 1.76 -6.60 -1.83
CA LYS A 34 3.12 -6.95 -1.39
C LYS A 34 3.46 -6.15 -0.15
N THR A 35 3.78 -6.84 0.93
CA THR A 35 4.20 -6.21 2.16
C THR A 35 5.71 -6.07 2.15
N ILE A 36 6.19 -4.86 2.34
CA ILE A 36 7.62 -4.55 2.23
C ILE A 36 8.11 -3.91 3.52
N ASP A 37 9.05 -4.58 4.17
CA ASP A 37 9.70 -4.04 5.37
C ASP A 37 10.82 -3.10 4.91
N VAL A 38 10.71 -1.82 5.28
CA VAL A 38 11.66 -0.82 4.80
C VAL A 38 13.06 -1.01 5.36
N GLU A 39 13.19 -1.69 6.50
CA GLU A 39 14.51 -1.97 7.05
C GLU A 39 15.26 -3.02 6.24
N GLU A 40 14.53 -3.94 5.65
CA GLU A 40 15.11 -4.99 4.82
C GLU A 40 15.20 -4.60 3.36
N ASN A 41 14.44 -3.59 2.96
CA ASN A 41 14.34 -3.18 1.55
C ASN A 41 14.50 -1.68 1.40
N ALA A 42 15.58 -1.14 1.96
CA ALA A 42 15.81 0.30 1.96
C ALA A 42 15.90 0.88 0.55
N GLU A 43 16.49 0.13 -0.37
CA GLU A 43 16.60 0.60 -1.75
C GLU A 43 15.25 0.78 -2.41
N LEU A 44 14.35 -0.17 -2.17
CA LEU A 44 13.01 -0.10 -2.73
C LEU A 44 12.23 1.05 -2.13
N ALA A 45 12.38 1.27 -0.82
CA ALA A 45 11.74 2.41 -0.17
C ALA A 45 12.24 3.73 -0.75
N ASN A 46 13.54 3.82 -1.04
CA ASN A 46 14.10 5.01 -1.67
C ASN A 46 13.58 5.20 -3.08
N GLN A 47 13.43 4.10 -3.80
CA GLN A 47 12.94 4.14 -5.18
C GLN A 47 11.55 4.76 -5.24
N TYR A 48 10.71 4.46 -4.27
CA TYR A 48 9.35 4.99 -4.22
C TYR A 48 9.25 6.23 -3.34
N ASN A 49 10.37 6.75 -2.87
CA ASN A 49 10.42 7.97 -2.07
C ASN A 49 9.55 7.87 -0.81
N VAL A 50 9.66 6.76 -0.11
CA VAL A 50 8.91 6.52 1.11
C VAL A 50 9.56 7.29 2.26
N GLN A 51 8.84 8.25 2.82
CA GLN A 51 9.36 9.09 3.90
C GLN A 51 8.61 8.93 5.20
N SER A 52 7.41 8.38 5.14
CA SER A 52 6.58 8.16 6.32
C SER A 52 5.92 6.80 6.25
N LEU A 53 5.61 6.21 7.38
CA LEU A 53 4.96 4.89 7.43
C LEU A 53 3.66 4.99 8.20
N PRO A 54 2.68 4.19 7.88
CA PRO A 54 2.63 3.29 6.74
C PRO A 54 2.52 4.05 5.43
N GLN A 55 3.02 3.47 4.36
CA GLN A 55 2.92 4.06 3.04
C GLN A 55 2.45 2.98 2.08
N MET A 56 1.40 3.25 1.34
CA MET A 56 0.92 2.33 0.31
C MET A 56 1.12 2.97 -1.06
N VAL A 57 1.57 2.19 -2.02
CA VAL A 57 1.77 2.64 -3.38
C VAL A 57 0.92 1.77 -4.28
N LEU A 58 -0.07 2.37 -4.92
CA LEU A 58 -0.95 1.67 -5.83
C LEU A 58 -0.37 1.73 -7.23
N LYS A 59 -0.17 0.58 -7.84
CA LYS A 59 0.41 0.49 -9.18
C LYS A 59 -0.53 -0.23 -10.12
N GLU A 60 -0.54 0.21 -11.36
CA GLU A 60 -1.28 -0.45 -12.42
C GLU A 60 -0.34 -0.62 -13.59
N ASN A 61 -0.06 -1.87 -13.98
CA ASN A 61 0.82 -2.18 -15.10
C ASN A 61 2.18 -1.49 -14.96
N ASP A 62 2.77 -1.59 -13.76
CA ASP A 62 4.09 -1.04 -13.43
C ASP A 62 4.15 0.49 -13.36
N GLN A 63 3.00 1.14 -13.37
CA GLN A 63 2.93 2.59 -13.21
C GLN A 63 2.30 2.94 -11.87
N VAL A 64 2.89 3.91 -11.18
CA VAL A 64 2.33 4.40 -9.93
C VAL A 64 1.10 5.23 -10.22
N GLU A 65 -0.05 4.79 -9.70
CA GLU A 65 -1.30 5.51 -9.89
C GLU A 65 -1.58 6.45 -8.74
N GLN A 66 -1.28 6.01 -7.52
CA GLN A 66 -1.56 6.82 -6.35
C GLN A 66 -0.75 6.34 -5.16
N LYS A 67 -0.44 7.26 -4.27
CA LYS A 67 0.23 6.94 -3.01
C LYS A 67 -0.67 7.34 -1.85
N PHE A 68 -0.67 6.52 -0.82
CA PHE A 68 -1.41 6.78 0.41
C PHE A 68 -0.41 6.80 1.56
N THR A 69 -0.39 7.89 2.31
CA THR A 69 0.53 8.05 3.42
C THR A 69 -0.26 8.12 4.73
N GLY A 70 0.19 7.35 5.72
CA GLY A 70 -0.49 7.27 7.01
C GLY A 70 -1.65 6.29 6.96
N LEU A 71 -2.37 6.18 8.06
CA LEU A 71 -3.48 5.24 8.17
C LEU A 71 -4.56 5.55 7.15
N THR A 72 -4.83 4.59 6.27
CA THR A 72 -5.78 4.75 5.17
C THR A 72 -6.83 3.67 5.23
N HIS A 73 -8.09 4.05 5.12
CA HIS A 73 -9.20 3.10 5.17
C HIS A 73 -9.32 2.30 3.88
N LYS A 74 -9.87 1.11 4.03
CA LYS A 74 -10.00 0.16 2.93
C LYS A 74 -10.71 0.78 1.71
N HIS A 75 -11.84 1.40 1.93
CA HIS A 75 -12.63 1.89 0.80
C HIS A 75 -11.89 2.97 -0.01
N LYS A 76 -11.03 3.72 0.64
CA LYS A 76 -10.27 4.76 -0.06
C LYS A 76 -9.29 4.13 -1.04
N ILE A 77 -8.67 3.04 -0.65
CA ILE A 77 -7.73 2.33 -1.52
C ILE A 77 -8.48 1.63 -2.64
N VAL A 78 -9.57 0.97 -2.29
CA VAL A 78 -10.36 0.21 -3.28
C VAL A 78 -10.98 1.14 -4.31
N GLU A 79 -11.48 2.29 -3.89
CA GLU A 79 -12.02 3.26 -4.84
C GLU A 79 -11.00 3.73 -5.85
N ALA A 80 -9.75 3.87 -5.41
CA ALA A 80 -8.67 4.30 -6.31
C ALA A 80 -8.35 3.24 -7.36
N THR A 81 -8.64 1.97 -7.07
CA THR A 81 -8.40 0.88 -8.03
C THR A 81 -9.53 0.69 -9.01
N ASN A 82 -10.62 1.43 -8.85
CA ASN A 82 -11.80 1.27 -9.68
C ASN A 82 -12.22 2.60 -10.28
N PRO A 83 -11.35 3.24 -11.05
CA PRO A 83 -11.59 4.60 -11.52
C PRO A 83 -12.68 4.72 -12.56
N THR A 84 -13.10 3.61 -13.12
CA THR A 84 -14.03 3.62 -14.24
C THR A 84 -15.45 3.40 -13.82
N THR A 85 -15.74 3.52 -12.57
CA THR A 85 -17.10 3.35 -12.07
C THR A 85 -18.06 4.41 -12.56
N ALA A 86 -17.57 5.30 -13.30
CA ALA A 86 -18.44 6.32 -13.88
C ALA A 86 -19.51 5.69 -14.75
#